data_964cbba0a8339df88a2559357191af25
#
_entry.id   964cbba0a8339df88a2559357191af25
#
_cell.length_a   1.000
_cell.length_b   1.000
_cell.length_c   1.000
_cell.angle_alpha   90.00
_cell.angle_beta   90.00
_cell.angle_gamma   90.00
#
_symmetry.space_group_name_H-M   'P 1'
#
loop_
_entity.id
_entity.type
_entity.pdbx_description
1 polymer ?
#
loop_
_entity_poly.entity_id
_entity_poly.type
_entity_poly.pdbx_seq_one_letter_code
_entity_poly.pdbx_strand_id
1 'polypeptide(L)'
;MYVTRPLSVYKSSPESLSLPPPEGPNSGCLVLHDDDSIEINCCGCEDDEVKGLPFPQNMDLTVGYGSDNDDVAFIPVLDQPLSSNRYHVILRRGRHKGKACTNTREEDTDIGCFGGKSIPDAEPKPLDPSDIYQQIEIVHWEGETNRFFAKSVDPDGFPPYFLRRKGWNVRMSTPYRYQLREASGLNSSLRASLPGFDFPISHDCSEVVCVGKWYCPFMFVKEGGVKLKDQVKNCMYYEIKLEQRWERIFDNVNENAEGKKNPAVFVDAFVQKEVVYVGGQEAVWDERNVSAGDMFVWFKSFQGVGGETSVGMSMKVFERMKWEQERVGWIGGDERQVRVEREEEFRGTGGVGWNRFGSYVLVETFVLKRMSTTGSAAVILSYDFKHTHQIRSKWE
;
A
#
# COMPACT_ATOMS: atom_id res chain seq x y z
N MET A 1 4.83 -0.69 -0.34
CA MET A 1 3.58 -1.49 -0.30
C MET A 1 3.90 -2.86 0.29
N TYR A 2 2.96 -3.46 1.04
CA TYR A 2 3.21 -4.69 1.78
C TYR A 2 2.40 -5.85 1.21
N VAL A 3 3.05 -7.00 1.03
CA VAL A 3 2.37 -8.29 0.86
C VAL A 3 2.12 -8.92 2.22
N THR A 4 1.27 -9.95 2.26
CA THR A 4 1.03 -10.73 3.48
C THR A 4 1.62 -12.13 3.36
N ARG A 5 2.07 -12.68 4.48
CA ARG A 5 2.54 -14.07 4.61
C ARG A 5 2.01 -14.67 5.91
N PRO A 6 1.51 -15.90 5.91
CA PRO A 6 1.14 -16.60 7.14
C PRO A 6 2.34 -16.82 8.06
N LEU A 7 2.14 -16.74 9.36
CA LEU A 7 3.16 -17.01 10.38
C LEU A 7 3.61 -18.49 10.34
N SER A 8 2.69 -19.39 10.05
CA SER A 8 2.95 -20.82 9.91
C SER A 8 4.01 -21.13 8.85
N VAL A 9 4.07 -20.36 7.75
CA VAL A 9 5.10 -20.50 6.71
C VAL A 9 6.49 -20.25 7.29
N TYR A 10 6.64 -19.24 8.14
CA TYR A 10 7.93 -18.91 8.77
C TYR A 10 8.30 -19.90 9.90
N LYS A 11 7.31 -20.46 10.59
CA LYS A 11 7.54 -21.52 11.58
C LYS A 11 8.02 -22.82 10.91
N SER A 12 7.46 -23.16 9.72
CA SER A 12 7.85 -24.36 8.98
C SER A 12 9.14 -24.21 8.17
N SER A 13 9.46 -23.00 7.71
CA SER A 13 10.63 -22.70 6.88
C SER A 13 11.32 -21.42 7.36
N PRO A 14 12.08 -21.46 8.48
CA PRO A 14 12.70 -20.27 9.06
C PRO A 14 13.68 -19.55 8.12
N GLU A 15 14.27 -20.23 7.16
CA GLU A 15 15.14 -19.64 6.14
C GLU A 15 14.40 -18.61 5.26
N SER A 16 13.07 -18.72 5.14
CA SER A 16 12.26 -17.77 4.39
C SER A 16 12.20 -16.37 5.02
N LEU A 17 12.54 -16.23 6.31
CA LEU A 17 12.68 -14.95 6.97
C LEU A 17 13.79 -14.07 6.36
N SER A 18 14.83 -14.69 5.81
CA SER A 18 15.98 -14.01 5.19
C SER A 18 15.75 -13.64 3.74
N LEU A 19 14.61 -14.06 3.15
CA LEU A 19 14.28 -13.65 1.79
C LEU A 19 13.99 -12.14 1.75
N PRO A 20 14.45 -11.46 0.70
CA PRO A 20 14.11 -10.05 0.53
C PRO A 20 12.59 -9.88 0.38
N PRO A 21 12.04 -8.68 0.67
CA PRO A 21 10.68 -8.33 0.29
C PRO A 21 10.44 -8.57 -1.19
N PRO A 22 9.16 -8.57 -1.63
CA PRO A 22 8.83 -8.70 -3.05
C PRO A 22 9.60 -7.71 -3.92
N GLU A 23 9.80 -8.07 -5.20
CA GLU A 23 10.48 -7.22 -6.17
C GLU A 23 9.97 -5.78 -6.15
N GLY A 24 10.89 -4.84 -6.20
CA GLY A 24 10.66 -3.41 -6.34
C GLY A 24 10.91 -2.60 -5.05
N PRO A 25 11.14 -1.29 -5.21
CA PRO A 25 11.43 -0.40 -4.10
C PRO A 25 10.23 -0.24 -3.16
N ASN A 26 10.49 0.14 -1.93
CA ASN A 26 9.46 0.43 -0.93
C ASN A 26 8.49 -0.76 -0.71
N SER A 27 9.03 -1.97 -0.66
CA SER A 27 8.31 -3.22 -0.42
C SER A 27 8.55 -3.75 0.98
N GLY A 28 7.55 -4.49 1.52
CA GLY A 28 7.65 -5.13 2.82
C GLY A 28 6.71 -6.34 2.92
N CYS A 29 6.86 -7.10 4.01
CA CYS A 29 5.98 -8.22 4.33
C CYS A 29 5.26 -7.94 5.65
N LEU A 30 3.93 -8.15 5.69
CA LEU A 30 3.14 -8.26 6.92
C LEU A 30 2.92 -9.73 7.24
N VAL A 31 3.06 -10.08 8.49
CA VAL A 31 2.88 -11.45 8.98
C VAL A 31 1.48 -11.61 9.53
N LEU A 32 0.78 -12.64 9.10
CA LEU A 32 -0.55 -12.98 9.57
C LEU A 32 -0.47 -14.14 10.58
N HIS A 33 -0.98 -13.92 11.78
CA HIS A 33 -1.32 -15.03 12.66
C HIS A 33 -2.48 -15.80 12.00
N ASP A 34 -2.28 -17.05 11.73
CA ASP A 34 -3.17 -17.96 11.01
C ASP A 34 -3.46 -19.21 11.84
N ASP A 35 -4.49 -19.98 11.47
CA ASP A 35 -4.96 -21.14 12.23
C ASP A 35 -3.86 -22.19 12.45
N ASP A 36 -2.97 -22.38 11.46
CA ASP A 36 -1.84 -23.31 11.54
C ASP A 36 -0.72 -22.81 12.47
N SER A 37 -0.73 -21.52 12.84
CA SER A 37 0.22 -20.91 13.77
C SER A 37 -0.25 -20.89 15.22
N ILE A 38 -1.51 -21.28 15.51
CA ILE A 38 -2.10 -21.32 16.84
C ILE A 38 -1.39 -22.37 17.68
N GLU A 39 -0.95 -21.97 18.86
CA GLU A 39 -0.40 -22.87 19.88
C GLU A 39 -1.43 -23.09 20.99
N ILE A 40 -1.60 -24.35 21.37
CA ILE A 40 -2.52 -24.73 22.42
C ILE A 40 -1.70 -24.97 23.70
N ASN A 41 -2.07 -24.30 24.79
CA ASN A 41 -1.42 -24.50 26.08
C ASN A 41 -1.87 -25.83 26.75
N CYS A 42 -1.22 -26.21 27.84
CA CYS A 42 -1.48 -27.46 28.55
C CYS A 42 -2.92 -27.59 29.09
N CYS A 43 -3.69 -26.51 29.15
CA CYS A 43 -5.09 -26.51 29.60
C CYS A 43 -6.08 -26.57 28.41
N GLY A 44 -5.60 -26.71 27.17
CA GLY A 44 -6.44 -26.76 25.96
C GLY A 44 -6.97 -25.42 25.50
N CYS A 45 -6.47 -24.29 26.05
CA CYS A 45 -6.78 -22.94 25.58
C CYS A 45 -5.73 -22.48 24.59
N GLU A 46 -6.12 -21.58 23.67
CA GLU A 46 -5.18 -20.90 22.80
C GLU A 46 -4.18 -20.08 23.62
N ASP A 47 -2.90 -20.18 23.27
CA ASP A 47 -1.85 -19.38 23.90
C ASP A 47 -1.81 -18.01 23.26
N ASP A 48 -2.02 -16.96 24.06
CA ASP A 48 -2.00 -15.57 23.62
C ASP A 48 -0.58 -14.95 23.64
N GLU A 49 0.40 -15.68 24.16
CA GLU A 49 1.79 -15.19 24.26
C GLU A 49 2.55 -15.43 22.94
N VAL A 50 3.21 -14.37 22.45
CA VAL A 50 4.06 -14.47 21.26
C VAL A 50 5.41 -15.03 21.66
N LYS A 51 5.75 -16.24 21.17
CA LYS A 51 6.98 -16.96 21.52
C LYS A 51 8.16 -16.71 20.59
N GLY A 52 8.00 -15.87 19.60
CA GLY A 52 9.09 -15.64 18.65
C GLY A 52 8.87 -14.49 17.69
N LEU A 53 9.84 -14.31 16.82
CA LEU A 53 9.81 -13.34 15.72
C LEU A 53 9.56 -14.08 14.40
N PRO A 54 8.90 -13.45 13.44
CA PRO A 54 8.37 -12.09 13.42
C PRO A 54 7.04 -11.94 14.18
N PHE A 55 6.79 -10.73 14.67
CA PHE A 55 5.49 -10.43 15.29
C PHE A 55 4.37 -10.35 14.24
N PRO A 56 3.13 -10.81 14.55
CA PRO A 56 1.99 -10.70 13.65
C PRO A 56 1.44 -9.27 13.58
N GLN A 57 0.93 -8.86 12.40
CA GLN A 57 0.36 -7.54 12.18
C GLN A 57 -1.18 -7.54 12.07
N ASN A 58 -1.84 -8.69 12.12
CA ASN A 58 -3.30 -8.80 12.10
C ASN A 58 -3.92 -8.95 13.51
N MET A 59 -3.11 -8.82 14.56
CA MET A 59 -3.53 -8.95 15.96
C MET A 59 -3.22 -7.67 16.74
N ASP A 60 -4.06 -7.33 17.73
CA ASP A 60 -3.70 -6.31 18.72
C ASP A 60 -2.62 -6.89 19.64
N LEU A 61 -1.51 -6.16 19.78
CA LEU A 61 -0.35 -6.59 20.55
C LEU A 61 -0.14 -5.70 21.76
N THR A 62 0.15 -6.33 22.89
CA THR A 62 0.48 -5.66 24.15
C THR A 62 1.86 -6.07 24.61
N VAL A 63 2.76 -5.10 24.76
CA VAL A 63 4.07 -5.30 25.40
C VAL A 63 3.87 -5.25 26.90
N GLY A 64 4.24 -6.33 27.60
CA GLY A 64 4.10 -6.47 29.04
C GLY A 64 5.43 -6.55 29.76
N TYR A 65 5.57 -5.85 30.90
CA TYR A 65 6.70 -5.95 31.80
C TYR A 65 6.24 -5.73 33.27
N GLY A 66 6.15 -6.78 34.03
CA GLY A 66 5.55 -6.72 35.38
C GLY A 66 4.09 -6.29 35.34
N SER A 67 3.76 -5.14 35.92
CA SER A 67 2.41 -4.56 35.91
C SER A 67 2.19 -3.59 34.74
N ASP A 68 3.23 -3.22 34.02
CA ASP A 68 3.16 -2.23 32.92
C ASP A 68 2.74 -2.92 31.63
N ASN A 69 1.80 -2.29 30.92
CA ASN A 69 1.30 -2.79 29.64
C ASN A 69 1.17 -1.63 28.63
N ASP A 70 1.78 -1.79 27.46
CA ASP A 70 1.73 -0.85 26.37
C ASP A 70 1.17 -1.50 25.11
N ASP A 71 0.08 -0.94 24.56
CA ASP A 71 -0.51 -1.43 23.33
C ASP A 71 0.18 -0.77 22.14
N VAL A 72 0.74 -1.60 21.28
CA VAL A 72 1.53 -1.17 20.12
C VAL A 72 1.20 -2.00 18.88
N ALA A 73 1.61 -1.48 17.72
CA ALA A 73 1.71 -2.24 16.49
C ALA A 73 3.17 -2.19 16.00
N PHE A 74 3.71 -3.36 15.67
CA PHE A 74 5.02 -3.50 15.07
C PHE A 74 4.88 -3.59 13.55
N ILE A 75 5.25 -2.54 12.82
CA ILE A 75 5.19 -2.53 11.35
C ILE A 75 6.61 -2.76 10.82
N PRO A 76 6.86 -3.85 10.07
CA PRO A 76 8.19 -4.14 9.52
C PRO A 76 8.70 -2.97 8.66
N VAL A 77 10.00 -2.68 8.77
CA VAL A 77 10.63 -1.64 7.95
C VAL A 77 10.65 -2.08 6.48
N LEU A 78 10.35 -1.14 5.58
CA LEU A 78 10.37 -1.39 4.13
C LEU A 78 11.80 -1.76 3.67
N ASP A 79 11.87 -2.53 2.58
CA ASP A 79 13.10 -2.94 1.90
C ASP A 79 14.07 -3.78 2.78
N GLN A 80 13.56 -4.33 3.89
CA GLN A 80 14.31 -5.20 4.78
C GLN A 80 13.70 -6.61 4.84
N PRO A 81 14.50 -7.67 4.90
CA PRO A 81 14.00 -9.02 5.21
C PRO A 81 13.48 -9.06 6.64
N LEU A 82 12.51 -9.93 6.91
CA LEU A 82 11.94 -10.07 8.25
C LEU A 82 12.95 -10.53 9.29
N SER A 83 14.01 -11.25 8.89
CA SER A 83 15.13 -11.65 9.76
C SER A 83 15.94 -10.46 10.32
N SER A 84 15.79 -9.26 9.74
CA SER A 84 16.37 -8.05 10.33
C SER A 84 15.72 -7.65 11.65
N ASN A 85 14.52 -8.14 11.94
CA ASN A 85 13.72 -7.83 13.12
C ASN A 85 13.54 -6.33 13.37
N ARG A 86 13.55 -5.52 12.30
CA ARG A 86 13.43 -4.06 12.34
C ARG A 86 11.99 -3.64 12.13
N TYR A 87 11.50 -2.82 13.05
CA TYR A 87 10.10 -2.37 13.07
C TYR A 87 10.00 -0.86 13.32
N HIS A 88 8.95 -0.27 12.76
CA HIS A 88 8.36 0.95 13.29
C HIS A 88 7.35 0.57 14.35
N VAL A 89 7.51 1.06 15.59
CA VAL A 89 6.62 0.75 16.71
C VAL A 89 5.62 1.87 16.88
N ILE A 90 4.35 1.57 16.64
CA ILE A 90 3.26 2.55 16.63
C ILE A 90 2.43 2.42 17.90
N LEU A 91 2.25 3.52 18.63
CA LEU A 91 1.42 3.53 19.83
C LEU A 91 -0.06 3.41 19.49
N ARG A 92 -0.76 2.48 20.14
CA ARG A 92 -2.17 2.17 19.88
C ARG A 92 -3.12 2.85 20.86
N ARG A 93 -2.63 3.33 22.02
CA ARG A 93 -3.40 4.01 23.07
C ARG A 93 -2.77 5.33 23.52
N GLY A 94 -3.48 6.05 24.36
CA GLY A 94 -3.01 7.28 25.00
C GLY A 94 -3.03 8.51 24.08
N ARG A 95 -2.38 9.58 24.56
CA ARG A 95 -2.32 10.88 23.86
C ARG A 95 -1.55 10.85 22.55
N HIS A 96 -0.59 9.92 22.45
CA HIS A 96 0.28 9.75 21.28
C HIS A 96 -0.19 8.64 20.33
N LYS A 97 -1.44 8.21 20.46
CA LYS A 97 -2.03 7.20 19.59
C LYS A 97 -1.82 7.51 18.10
N GLY A 98 -1.28 6.54 17.37
CA GLY A 98 -0.98 6.61 15.93
C GLY A 98 0.40 7.20 15.61
N LYS A 99 1.14 7.68 16.62
CA LYS A 99 2.52 8.14 16.43
C LYS A 99 3.51 6.97 16.58
N ALA A 100 4.64 7.09 15.90
CA ALA A 100 5.77 6.17 16.00
C ALA A 100 6.63 6.50 17.22
N CYS A 101 7.08 5.46 17.92
CA CYS A 101 8.13 5.57 18.91
C CYS A 101 9.41 6.10 18.25
N THR A 102 10.08 7.01 18.93
CA THR A 102 11.31 7.61 18.46
C THR A 102 12.40 7.33 19.48
N ASN A 103 13.58 6.89 19.02
CA ASN A 103 14.73 6.68 19.86
C ASN A 103 15.29 8.03 20.33
N THR A 104 15.69 8.12 21.60
CA THR A 104 16.40 9.27 22.16
C THR A 104 17.83 9.27 21.65
N ARG A 105 18.36 10.39 21.21
CA ARG A 105 19.74 10.50 20.78
C ARG A 105 20.67 10.58 22.00
N GLU A 106 21.91 10.14 21.83
CA GLU A 106 22.91 10.22 22.90
C GLU A 106 23.14 11.66 23.37
N GLU A 107 23.09 12.63 22.47
CA GLU A 107 23.23 14.06 22.76
C GLU A 107 22.09 14.63 23.63
N ASP A 108 20.91 14.00 23.58
CA ASP A 108 19.72 14.40 24.36
C ASP A 108 19.65 13.72 25.75
N THR A 109 20.72 13.03 26.17
CA THR A 109 20.78 12.36 27.48
C THR A 109 21.30 13.30 28.56
N ASP A 110 20.64 13.29 29.72
CA ASP A 110 21.05 14.11 30.88
C ASP A 110 22.07 13.40 31.76
N ILE A 111 23.00 14.16 32.33
CA ILE A 111 23.87 13.67 33.40
C ILE A 111 23.18 13.98 34.73
N GLY A 112 22.70 12.94 35.40
CA GLY A 112 22.02 13.08 36.70
C GLY A 112 22.97 13.59 37.78
N CYS A 113 22.40 14.18 38.84
CA CYS A 113 23.16 14.81 39.95
C CYS A 113 24.17 13.89 40.68
N PHE A 114 24.12 12.57 40.45
CA PHE A 114 25.04 11.59 41.03
C PHE A 114 25.97 10.96 39.98
N GLY A 115 26.14 11.60 38.80
CA GLY A 115 26.99 11.09 37.72
C GLY A 115 26.42 9.92 36.93
N GLY A 116 25.18 9.50 37.18
CA GLY A 116 24.47 8.52 36.38
C GLY A 116 23.89 9.16 35.13
N LYS A 117 23.99 8.47 33.98
CA LYS A 117 23.36 8.91 32.71
C LYS A 117 21.85 8.67 32.79
N SER A 118 21.04 9.73 32.74
CA SER A 118 19.59 9.64 32.61
C SER A 118 19.23 9.71 31.14
N ILE A 119 18.43 8.74 30.67
CA ILE A 119 17.97 8.66 29.28
C ILE A 119 16.47 8.95 29.30
N PRO A 120 16.03 10.19 29.05
CA PRO A 120 14.61 10.51 28.92
C PRO A 120 14.03 9.83 27.67
N ASP A 121 12.74 9.56 27.64
CA ASP A 121 12.11 9.06 26.44
C ASP A 121 11.82 10.22 25.47
N ALA A 122 12.22 10.08 24.21
CA ALA A 122 11.88 11.02 23.17
C ALA A 122 10.36 11.04 22.93
N GLU A 123 9.79 12.22 22.60
CA GLU A 123 8.38 12.32 22.31
C GLU A 123 8.04 11.56 21.00
N PRO A 124 7.03 10.65 21.01
CA PRO A 124 6.58 9.98 19.80
C PRO A 124 6.11 10.98 18.74
N LYS A 125 6.52 10.77 17.48
CA LYS A 125 6.24 11.66 16.35
C LYS A 125 5.39 10.94 15.29
N PRO A 126 4.71 11.65 14.37
CA PRO A 126 4.19 11.01 13.16
C PRO A 126 5.30 10.21 12.48
N LEU A 127 4.94 9.07 11.85
CA LEU A 127 5.94 8.25 11.18
C LEU A 127 6.59 9.01 10.02
N ASP A 128 7.90 9.03 10.04
CA ASP A 128 8.77 9.30 8.90
C ASP A 128 9.52 8.01 8.55
N PRO A 129 9.20 7.34 7.43
CA PRO A 129 9.85 6.09 7.06
C PRO A 129 11.35 6.22 6.76
N SER A 130 11.86 7.43 6.57
CA SER A 130 13.28 7.73 6.35
C SER A 130 14.03 8.03 7.64
N ASP A 131 13.33 8.31 8.73
CA ASP A 131 13.95 8.59 10.03
C ASP A 131 14.45 7.30 10.69
N ILE A 132 15.77 7.11 10.72
CA ILE A 132 16.40 5.93 11.31
C ILE A 132 16.14 5.85 12.83
N TYR A 133 15.90 6.97 13.52
CA TYR A 133 15.54 6.99 14.94
C TYR A 133 14.14 6.48 15.24
N GLN A 134 13.31 6.29 14.21
CA GLN A 134 12.00 5.62 14.30
C GLN A 134 12.08 4.14 13.92
N GLN A 135 13.27 3.59 13.72
CA GLN A 135 13.50 2.18 13.45
C GLN A 135 14.07 1.50 14.70
N ILE A 136 13.45 0.42 15.09
CA ILE A 136 13.75 -0.32 16.32
C ILE A 136 13.98 -1.79 15.97
N GLU A 137 15.12 -2.34 16.36
CA GLU A 137 15.43 -3.76 16.22
C GLU A 137 15.01 -4.50 17.48
N ILE A 138 14.22 -5.57 17.31
CA ILE A 138 13.78 -6.43 18.40
C ILE A 138 14.68 -7.64 18.50
N VAL A 139 15.14 -7.93 19.71
CA VAL A 139 16.10 -9.00 19.98
C VAL A 139 15.54 -9.90 21.08
N HIS A 140 15.71 -11.21 20.93
CA HIS A 140 15.40 -12.15 21.98
C HIS A 140 16.28 -11.90 23.22
N TRP A 141 15.67 -11.96 24.41
CA TRP A 141 16.41 -12.00 25.67
C TRP A 141 17.05 -13.37 25.84
N GLU A 142 18.32 -13.42 26.18
CA GLU A 142 19.12 -14.64 26.26
C GLU A 142 18.46 -15.72 27.13
N GLY A 143 18.30 -16.91 26.57
CA GLY A 143 17.78 -18.10 27.25
C GLY A 143 16.25 -18.24 27.29
N GLU A 144 15.49 -17.24 26.83
CA GLU A 144 14.01 -17.30 26.84
C GLU A 144 13.42 -17.00 25.46
N THR A 145 12.55 -17.88 24.97
CA THR A 145 11.96 -17.75 23.62
C THR A 145 10.86 -16.70 23.53
N ASN A 146 10.24 -16.32 24.67
CA ASN A 146 9.10 -15.41 24.76
C ASN A 146 9.45 -14.06 25.42
N ARG A 147 10.74 -13.78 25.60
CA ARG A 147 11.24 -12.54 26.20
C ARG A 147 12.10 -11.77 25.23
N PHE A 148 11.91 -10.45 25.24
CA PHE A 148 12.52 -9.57 24.27
C PHE A 148 13.15 -8.33 24.91
N PHE A 149 13.95 -7.63 24.15
CA PHE A 149 14.38 -6.26 24.39
C PHE A 149 14.60 -5.56 23.06
N ALA A 150 14.66 -4.24 23.05
CA ALA A 150 14.87 -3.46 21.84
C ALA A 150 16.24 -2.78 21.82
N LYS A 151 16.75 -2.64 20.59
CA LYS A 151 17.91 -1.81 20.26
C LYS A 151 17.50 -0.74 19.24
N SER A 152 18.16 0.42 19.29
CA SER A 152 18.09 1.35 18.19
C SER A 152 18.86 0.81 16.98
N VAL A 153 18.36 1.08 15.77
CA VAL A 153 19.09 0.81 14.53
C VAL A 153 20.26 1.77 14.38
N ASP A 154 20.07 3.02 14.81
CA ASP A 154 21.17 3.99 14.89
C ASP A 154 22.02 3.71 16.15
N PRO A 155 23.38 3.67 16.03
CA PRO A 155 24.28 3.31 17.14
C PRO A 155 24.21 4.27 18.35
N ASP A 156 23.84 5.54 18.15
CA ASP A 156 23.76 6.55 19.21
C ASP A 156 22.33 6.68 19.79
N GLY A 157 21.40 5.86 19.31
CA GLY A 157 20.00 5.89 19.70
C GLY A 157 19.66 5.00 20.90
N PHE A 158 18.70 5.44 21.71
CA PHE A 158 18.14 4.67 22.83
C PHE A 158 16.63 4.50 22.62
N PRO A 159 16.12 3.27 22.47
CA PRO A 159 14.67 3.03 22.40
C PRO A 159 13.93 3.54 23.62
N PRO A 160 12.61 3.78 23.53
CA PRO A 160 11.79 4.15 24.68
C PRO A 160 11.94 3.16 25.84
N TYR A 161 11.80 3.65 27.08
CA TYR A 161 12.07 2.89 28.29
C TYR A 161 11.33 1.53 28.33
N PHE A 162 10.06 1.50 27.91
CA PHE A 162 9.28 0.26 27.96
C PHE A 162 9.80 -0.82 26.99
N LEU A 163 10.53 -0.45 25.94
CA LEU A 163 11.13 -1.38 24.96
C LEU A 163 12.59 -1.71 25.26
N ARG A 164 13.39 -0.77 25.80
CA ARG A 164 14.82 -1.01 26.09
C ARG A 164 15.05 -1.86 27.34
N ARG A 165 14.04 -1.97 28.24
CA ARG A 165 14.09 -2.92 29.35
C ARG A 165 14.25 -4.34 28.79
N LYS A 166 15.03 -5.15 29.47
CA LYS A 166 15.27 -6.54 29.08
C LYS A 166 14.21 -7.45 29.68
N GLY A 167 13.68 -8.39 28.89
CA GLY A 167 12.78 -9.43 29.38
C GLY A 167 11.28 -9.07 29.36
N TRP A 168 10.84 -8.10 28.54
CA TRP A 168 9.42 -7.91 28.30
C TRP A 168 8.86 -9.01 27.39
N ASN A 169 7.57 -9.27 27.49
CA ASN A 169 6.85 -10.20 26.64
C ASN A 169 5.83 -9.49 25.76
N VAL A 170 5.31 -10.20 24.76
CA VAL A 170 4.22 -9.73 23.89
C VAL A 170 3.05 -10.67 24.01
N ARG A 171 1.86 -10.11 24.18
CA ARG A 171 0.60 -10.85 24.14
C ARG A 171 -0.24 -10.37 22.97
N MET A 172 -0.87 -11.34 22.31
CA MET A 172 -1.92 -11.11 21.33
C MET A 172 -3.26 -11.00 22.06
N SER A 173 -4.11 -10.07 21.65
CA SER A 173 -5.47 -10.01 22.16
C SER A 173 -6.47 -10.39 21.05
N THR A 174 -7.28 -9.46 20.62
CA THR A 174 -8.28 -9.73 19.58
C THR A 174 -7.72 -9.43 18.20
N PRO A 175 -8.13 -10.16 17.14
CA PRO A 175 -7.85 -9.77 15.78
C PRO A 175 -8.30 -8.32 15.53
N TYR A 176 -7.56 -7.59 14.70
CA TYR A 176 -8.03 -6.29 14.25
C TYR A 176 -9.43 -6.39 13.65
N ARG A 177 -10.27 -5.42 13.93
CA ARG A 177 -11.65 -5.35 13.41
C ARG A 177 -11.72 -5.43 11.89
N TYR A 178 -10.68 -5.03 11.19
CA TYR A 178 -10.46 -5.23 9.77
C TYR A 178 -9.44 -6.34 9.60
N GLN A 179 -9.92 -7.51 9.23
CA GLN A 179 -9.06 -8.66 9.05
C GLN A 179 -8.18 -8.48 7.81
N LEU A 180 -6.87 -8.41 8.02
CA LEU A 180 -5.92 -8.61 6.93
C LEU A 180 -6.12 -10.01 6.37
N ARG A 181 -6.23 -10.08 5.05
CA ARG A 181 -6.34 -11.33 4.29
C ARG A 181 -5.10 -11.48 3.43
N GLU A 182 -5.03 -12.57 2.70
CA GLU A 182 -3.97 -12.80 1.73
C GLU A 182 -3.85 -11.64 0.72
N ALA A 183 -2.63 -11.17 0.56
CA ALA A 183 -2.21 -10.21 -0.46
C ALA A 183 -0.85 -10.65 -0.98
N SER A 184 -0.86 -11.36 -2.09
CA SER A 184 0.33 -11.99 -2.69
C SER A 184 1.23 -11.00 -3.46
N GLY A 185 0.79 -9.75 -3.63
CA GLY A 185 1.46 -8.78 -4.48
C GLY A 185 0.98 -8.86 -5.92
N LEU A 186 1.90 -8.63 -6.86
CA LEU A 186 1.62 -8.68 -8.30
C LEU A 186 1.55 -10.13 -8.79
N ASN A 187 0.50 -10.45 -9.55
CA ASN A 187 0.44 -11.65 -10.38
C ASN A 187 0.94 -11.30 -11.79
N SER A 188 2.23 -11.47 -12.02
CA SER A 188 2.89 -11.10 -13.29
C SER A 188 2.35 -11.88 -14.49
N SER A 189 1.96 -13.14 -14.32
CA SER A 189 1.40 -13.98 -15.40
C SER A 189 0.02 -13.48 -15.81
N LEU A 190 -0.83 -13.14 -14.84
CA LEU A 190 -2.16 -12.60 -15.09
C LEU A 190 -2.08 -11.20 -15.71
N ARG A 191 -1.17 -10.34 -15.22
CA ARG A 191 -0.90 -9.01 -15.79
C ARG A 191 -0.49 -9.11 -17.26
N ALA A 192 0.39 -10.05 -17.60
CA ALA A 192 0.88 -10.26 -18.95
C ALA A 192 -0.17 -10.82 -19.91
N SER A 193 -1.18 -11.54 -19.42
CA SER A 193 -2.26 -12.10 -20.25
C SER A 193 -3.21 -11.03 -20.80
N LEU A 194 -3.22 -9.84 -20.21
CA LEU A 194 -4.10 -8.71 -20.52
C LEU A 194 -5.61 -9.04 -20.38
N PRO A 195 -6.48 -8.04 -20.21
CA PRO A 195 -7.91 -8.26 -20.16
C PRO A 195 -8.47 -8.80 -21.51
N GLY A 196 -9.57 -9.57 -21.45
CA GLY A 196 -10.30 -10.02 -22.64
C GLY A 196 -10.71 -8.85 -23.54
N PHE A 197 -10.71 -9.07 -24.86
CA PHE A 197 -11.00 -8.02 -25.85
C PHE A 197 -12.21 -8.35 -26.74
N ASP A 198 -13.05 -9.29 -26.35
CA ASP A 198 -14.24 -9.76 -27.07
C ASP A 198 -15.58 -9.19 -26.56
N PHE A 199 -15.53 -8.00 -25.95
CA PHE A 199 -16.72 -7.26 -25.52
C PHE A 199 -17.27 -6.36 -26.65
N PRO A 200 -18.59 -6.00 -26.67
CA PRO A 200 -19.19 -5.15 -27.69
C PRO A 200 -18.58 -3.75 -27.76
N ILE A 201 -18.47 -3.16 -28.96
CA ILE A 201 -17.99 -1.75 -29.12
C ILE A 201 -18.92 -0.76 -28.42
N SER A 202 -20.19 -1.12 -28.17
CA SER A 202 -21.11 -0.27 -27.40
C SER A 202 -20.65 0.01 -25.98
N HIS A 203 -19.74 -0.80 -25.43
CA HIS A 203 -19.16 -0.60 -24.10
C HIS A 203 -17.94 0.30 -24.18
N ASP A 204 -17.85 1.26 -23.25
CA ASP A 204 -16.72 2.18 -23.15
C ASP A 204 -15.46 1.50 -22.60
N CYS A 205 -15.63 0.37 -21.87
CA CYS A 205 -14.52 -0.39 -21.31
C CYS A 205 -14.80 -1.90 -21.27
N SER A 206 -13.72 -2.68 -21.19
CA SER A 206 -13.78 -4.13 -20.90
C SER A 206 -14.12 -4.40 -19.44
N GLU A 207 -14.32 -5.68 -19.12
CA GLU A 207 -14.29 -6.13 -17.73
C GLU A 207 -12.95 -5.80 -17.06
N VAL A 208 -13.03 -5.53 -15.74
CA VAL A 208 -11.87 -5.19 -14.90
C VAL A 208 -11.25 -6.46 -14.36
N VAL A 209 -9.93 -6.61 -14.53
CA VAL A 209 -9.15 -7.74 -14.01
C VAL A 209 -8.21 -7.26 -12.93
N CYS A 210 -8.32 -7.78 -11.70
CA CYS A 210 -7.41 -7.48 -10.61
C CYS A 210 -6.13 -8.33 -10.75
N VAL A 211 -5.00 -7.67 -11.03
CA VAL A 211 -3.71 -8.32 -11.28
C VAL A 211 -2.72 -8.18 -10.12
N GLY A 212 -3.05 -7.39 -9.11
CA GLY A 212 -2.19 -7.24 -7.94
C GLY A 212 -2.95 -6.79 -6.71
N LYS A 213 -2.45 -7.19 -5.54
CA LYS A 213 -3.03 -6.83 -4.25
C LYS A 213 -1.95 -6.67 -3.19
N TRP A 214 -2.02 -5.55 -2.46
CA TRP A 214 -1.13 -5.20 -1.34
C TRP A 214 -1.91 -4.54 -0.21
N TYR A 215 -1.23 -4.36 0.91
CA TYR A 215 -1.68 -3.50 1.99
C TYR A 215 -0.76 -2.30 2.18
N CYS A 216 -1.35 -1.23 2.69
CA CYS A 216 -0.67 -0.01 3.06
C CYS A 216 -1.07 0.36 4.50
N PRO A 217 -0.16 0.34 5.48
CA PRO A 217 -0.46 0.82 6.82
C PRO A 217 -0.91 2.29 6.82
N PHE A 218 -1.79 2.65 7.74
CA PHE A 218 -2.43 3.97 7.80
C PHE A 218 -1.46 5.16 7.79
N MET A 219 -0.24 4.98 8.33
CA MET A 219 0.76 6.04 8.41
C MET A 219 1.33 6.48 7.05
N PHE A 220 1.12 5.70 6.02
CA PHE A 220 1.52 6.04 4.64
C PHE A 220 0.41 6.74 3.84
N VAL A 221 -0.75 6.95 4.45
CA VAL A 221 -1.91 7.61 3.84
C VAL A 221 -2.43 8.66 4.81
N LYS A 222 -2.71 9.87 4.33
CA LYS A 222 -3.36 10.93 5.11
C LYS A 222 -4.69 11.27 4.46
N GLU A 223 -5.78 11.20 5.21
CA GLU A 223 -7.09 11.67 4.75
C GLU A 223 -7.29 13.10 5.19
N GLY A 224 -7.60 14.00 4.27
CA GLY A 224 -7.78 15.42 4.56
C GLY A 224 -8.89 15.65 5.61
N GLY A 225 -8.59 16.50 6.58
CA GLY A 225 -9.50 16.80 7.69
C GLY A 225 -9.61 15.72 8.78
N VAL A 226 -9.01 14.53 8.61
CA VAL A 226 -9.04 13.45 9.60
C VAL A 226 -7.79 13.51 10.49
N LYS A 227 -7.99 13.53 11.80
CA LYS A 227 -6.87 13.49 12.75
C LYS A 227 -6.24 12.09 12.77
N LEU A 228 -4.92 12.02 12.91
CA LEU A 228 -4.16 10.75 12.94
C LEU A 228 -4.74 9.71 13.93
N LYS A 229 -5.11 10.14 15.14
CA LYS A 229 -5.71 9.28 16.17
C LYS A 229 -7.05 8.67 15.76
N ASP A 230 -7.83 9.40 14.95
CA ASP A 230 -9.14 8.95 14.47
C ASP A 230 -8.94 8.03 13.24
N GLN A 231 -7.99 8.35 12.37
CA GLN A 231 -7.62 7.51 11.24
C GLN A 231 -7.17 6.13 11.71
N VAL A 232 -6.22 6.04 12.66
CA VAL A 232 -5.73 4.76 13.18
C VAL A 232 -6.80 3.94 13.93
N LYS A 233 -7.80 4.63 14.51
CA LYS A 233 -8.95 3.97 15.14
C LYS A 233 -9.87 3.31 14.12
N ASN A 234 -10.07 3.97 12.98
CA ASN A 234 -11.06 3.58 11.98
C ASN A 234 -10.48 2.72 10.86
N CYS A 235 -9.19 2.90 10.55
CA CYS A 235 -8.52 2.20 9.47
C CYS A 235 -7.03 2.03 9.80
N MET A 236 -6.63 0.83 10.22
CA MET A 236 -5.21 0.52 10.47
C MET A 236 -4.46 0.24 9.17
N TYR A 237 -5.15 -0.36 8.19
CA TYR A 237 -4.59 -0.71 6.90
C TYR A 237 -5.54 -0.30 5.77
N TYR A 238 -4.97 0.12 4.67
CA TYR A 238 -5.65 0.30 3.39
C TYR A 238 -5.30 -0.86 2.47
N GLU A 239 -6.27 -1.34 1.69
CA GLU A 239 -6.04 -2.29 0.61
C GLU A 239 -5.68 -1.51 -0.66
N ILE A 240 -4.62 -1.93 -1.35
CA ILE A 240 -4.25 -1.43 -2.67
C ILE A 240 -4.42 -2.56 -3.66
N LYS A 241 -5.19 -2.32 -4.73
CA LYS A 241 -5.32 -3.24 -5.87
C LYS A 241 -4.75 -2.60 -7.11
N LEU A 242 -4.14 -3.41 -7.97
CA LEU A 242 -3.84 -3.05 -9.34
C LEU A 242 -4.84 -3.76 -10.24
N GLU A 243 -5.60 -2.98 -10.98
CA GLU A 243 -6.68 -3.43 -11.86
C GLU A 243 -6.36 -3.05 -13.31
N GLN A 244 -6.66 -3.94 -14.27
CA GLN A 244 -6.47 -3.71 -15.70
C GLN A 244 -7.81 -3.68 -16.41
N ARG A 245 -7.95 -2.80 -17.42
CA ARG A 245 -9.08 -2.78 -18.37
C ARG A 245 -8.64 -2.17 -19.69
N TRP A 246 -9.39 -2.47 -20.74
CA TRP A 246 -9.37 -1.71 -21.98
C TRP A 246 -10.36 -0.56 -21.86
N GLU A 247 -9.97 0.66 -22.25
CA GLU A 247 -10.81 1.86 -22.22
C GLU A 247 -10.83 2.49 -23.60
N ARG A 248 -12.03 2.80 -24.12
CA ARG A 248 -12.22 3.38 -25.45
C ARG A 248 -11.68 4.80 -25.49
N ILE A 249 -10.85 5.08 -26.49
CA ILE A 249 -10.27 6.40 -26.76
C ILE A 249 -10.80 7.00 -28.05
N PHE A 250 -11.38 6.18 -28.95
CA PHE A 250 -11.92 6.63 -30.21
C PHE A 250 -13.07 5.71 -30.64
N ASP A 251 -14.11 6.30 -31.23
CA ASP A 251 -15.30 5.62 -31.76
C ASP A 251 -15.68 6.23 -33.11
N ASN A 252 -16.04 5.39 -34.08
CA ASN A 252 -16.52 5.82 -35.38
C ASN A 252 -17.64 4.90 -35.86
N VAL A 253 -18.71 5.51 -36.37
CA VAL A 253 -19.87 4.81 -37.00
C VAL A 253 -19.83 5.05 -38.49
N ASN A 254 -19.92 3.99 -39.27
CA ASN A 254 -19.94 4.08 -40.72
C ASN A 254 -21.35 4.41 -41.20
N GLU A 255 -21.63 5.68 -41.45
CA GLU A 255 -22.95 6.15 -41.98
C GLU A 255 -23.20 5.71 -43.41
N ASN A 256 -22.20 5.19 -44.14
CA ASN A 256 -22.29 4.78 -45.55
C ASN A 256 -22.28 3.27 -45.75
N ALA A 257 -22.86 2.49 -44.84
CA ALA A 257 -22.86 1.03 -44.89
C ALA A 257 -23.46 0.44 -46.20
N GLU A 258 -24.25 1.22 -46.93
CA GLU A 258 -24.89 0.81 -48.19
C GLU A 258 -24.15 1.27 -49.48
N GLY A 259 -22.84 0.96 -49.58
CA GLY A 259 -22.26 1.06 -50.94
C GLY A 259 -20.89 1.72 -51.14
N LYS A 260 -20.32 2.37 -50.19
CA LYS A 260 -18.91 2.82 -50.29
C LYS A 260 -18.08 2.15 -49.18
N LYS A 261 -17.17 1.28 -49.58
CA LYS A 261 -16.13 0.73 -48.72
C LYS A 261 -15.25 1.86 -48.28
N ASN A 262 -15.37 2.32 -47.02
CA ASN A 262 -14.30 3.04 -46.36
C ASN A 262 -13.31 2.00 -45.86
N PRO A 263 -12.18 1.77 -46.55
CA PRO A 263 -11.26 0.68 -46.19
C PRO A 263 -10.43 1.01 -44.94
N ALA A 264 -10.42 2.29 -44.53
CA ALA A 264 -9.57 2.75 -43.42
C ALA A 264 -10.29 3.76 -42.53
N VAL A 265 -9.93 3.77 -41.26
CA VAL A 265 -10.30 4.78 -40.27
C VAL A 265 -9.02 5.42 -39.72
N PHE A 266 -8.98 6.76 -39.72
CA PHE A 266 -7.92 7.49 -39.06
C PHE A 266 -8.33 7.81 -37.62
N VAL A 267 -7.56 7.23 -36.67
CA VAL A 267 -7.71 7.49 -35.24
C VAL A 267 -6.90 8.73 -34.90
N ASP A 268 -7.55 9.75 -34.33
CA ASP A 268 -6.92 10.96 -33.82
C ASP A 268 -7.55 11.28 -32.46
N ALA A 269 -6.83 10.97 -31.37
CA ALA A 269 -7.34 11.12 -30.03
C ALA A 269 -6.29 11.64 -29.08
N PHE A 270 -6.68 12.55 -28.17
CA PHE A 270 -5.84 12.98 -27.07
C PHE A 270 -6.11 12.13 -25.83
N VAL A 271 -5.07 11.47 -25.33
CA VAL A 271 -5.16 10.57 -24.17
C VAL A 271 -4.37 11.16 -23.02
N GLN A 272 -5.03 11.41 -21.88
CA GLN A 272 -4.35 11.75 -20.63
C GLN A 272 -3.56 10.53 -20.16
N LYS A 273 -2.25 10.67 -19.89
CA LYS A 273 -1.41 9.55 -19.44
C LYS A 273 -1.75 9.08 -18.03
N GLU A 274 -2.10 10.02 -17.18
CA GLU A 274 -2.41 9.82 -15.77
C GLU A 274 -3.70 10.52 -15.39
N VAL A 275 -4.59 9.84 -14.66
CA VAL A 275 -5.80 10.46 -14.11
C VAL A 275 -5.98 9.98 -12.67
N VAL A 276 -6.19 10.91 -11.75
CA VAL A 276 -6.41 10.58 -10.33
C VAL A 276 -7.84 10.94 -9.95
N TYR A 277 -8.47 10.08 -9.17
CA TYR A 277 -9.79 10.31 -8.61
C TYR A 277 -9.71 10.21 -7.09
N VAL A 278 -10.30 11.17 -6.38
CA VAL A 278 -10.46 11.17 -4.93
C VAL A 278 -11.95 11.21 -4.62
N GLY A 279 -12.42 10.20 -3.86
CA GLY A 279 -13.85 10.07 -3.59
C GLY A 279 -14.73 9.93 -4.84
N GLY A 280 -14.18 9.36 -5.93
CA GLY A 280 -14.89 9.17 -7.19
C GLY A 280 -14.97 10.40 -8.11
N GLN A 281 -14.34 11.51 -7.74
CA GLN A 281 -14.23 12.72 -8.55
C GLN A 281 -12.79 12.92 -9.02
N GLU A 282 -12.62 13.39 -10.27
CA GLU A 282 -11.29 13.71 -10.80
C GLU A 282 -10.59 14.72 -9.89
N ALA A 283 -9.34 14.44 -9.57
CA ALA A 283 -8.55 15.17 -8.62
C ALA A 283 -7.36 15.84 -9.30
N VAL A 284 -6.94 16.96 -8.72
CA VAL A 284 -5.73 17.67 -9.13
C VAL A 284 -4.62 17.45 -8.10
N TRP A 285 -3.39 17.47 -8.54
CA TRP A 285 -2.21 17.51 -7.68
C TRP A 285 -2.18 18.84 -6.93
N ASP A 286 -2.10 18.80 -5.60
CA ASP A 286 -2.00 19.99 -4.77
C ASP A 286 -0.54 20.31 -4.42
N GLU A 287 0.10 21.09 -5.27
CA GLU A 287 1.49 21.52 -5.08
C GLU A 287 1.69 22.42 -3.85
N ARG A 288 0.62 23.05 -3.34
CA ARG A 288 0.69 23.97 -2.20
C ARG A 288 0.87 23.28 -0.85
N ASN A 289 0.55 22.00 -0.76
CA ASN A 289 0.73 21.19 0.45
C ASN A 289 2.07 20.46 0.51
N VAL A 290 2.96 20.69 -0.45
CA VAL A 290 4.34 20.21 -0.39
C VAL A 290 5.12 21.16 0.50
N SER A 291 4.93 21.09 1.82
CA SER A 291 5.80 21.75 2.77
C SER A 291 7.18 21.07 2.75
N ALA A 292 8.26 21.85 2.80
CA ALA A 292 9.61 21.32 2.90
C ALA A 292 9.70 20.37 4.12
N GLY A 293 9.81 19.06 3.87
CA GLY A 293 9.80 18.00 4.88
C GLY A 293 8.54 17.13 4.92
N ASP A 294 7.46 17.44 4.18
CA ASP A 294 6.31 16.53 4.08
C ASP A 294 6.57 15.49 2.97
N MET A 295 6.79 14.24 3.36
CA MET A 295 7.05 13.11 2.46
C MET A 295 5.76 12.59 1.80
N PHE A 296 4.78 13.46 1.57
CA PHE A 296 3.47 13.13 1.00
C PHE A 296 3.16 13.89 -0.26
N VAL A 297 2.60 13.17 -1.23
CA VAL A 297 1.95 13.73 -2.43
C VAL A 297 0.47 13.90 -2.12
N TRP A 298 -0.09 15.09 -2.38
CA TRP A 298 -1.47 15.39 -2.07
C TRP A 298 -2.31 15.52 -3.35
N PHE A 299 -3.51 14.93 -3.31
CA PHE A 299 -4.52 15.01 -4.36
C PHE A 299 -5.80 15.62 -3.79
N LYS A 300 -6.43 16.52 -4.54
CA LYS A 300 -7.67 17.20 -4.17
C LYS A 300 -8.73 17.06 -5.23
N SER A 301 -9.95 16.73 -4.83
CA SER A 301 -11.13 16.81 -5.65
C SER A 301 -12.16 17.78 -5.07
N PHE A 302 -13.03 18.30 -5.93
CA PHE A 302 -14.04 19.27 -5.55
C PHE A 302 -15.43 18.71 -5.83
N GLN A 303 -16.27 18.63 -4.80
CA GLN A 303 -17.66 18.18 -4.91
C GLN A 303 -18.58 19.38 -4.86
N GLY A 304 -19.14 19.83 -6.01
CA GLY A 304 -20.18 20.85 -6.09
C GLY A 304 -19.93 22.10 -5.26
N VAL A 305 -20.96 22.61 -4.61
CA VAL A 305 -20.87 23.84 -3.80
C VAL A 305 -20.21 23.54 -2.44
N GLY A 306 -18.89 23.66 -2.38
CA GLY A 306 -18.16 23.81 -1.11
C GLY A 306 -17.56 22.55 -0.48
N GLY A 307 -17.64 21.39 -1.10
CA GLY A 307 -16.99 20.16 -0.61
C GLY A 307 -15.61 19.94 -1.23
N GLU A 308 -14.53 20.10 -0.47
CA GLU A 308 -13.18 19.69 -0.84
C GLU A 308 -12.86 18.35 -0.16
N THR A 309 -12.41 17.36 -0.93
CA THR A 309 -11.88 16.11 -0.39
C THR A 309 -10.43 15.98 -0.81
N SER A 310 -9.53 15.64 0.12
CA SER A 310 -8.12 15.49 -0.16
C SER A 310 -7.55 14.21 0.44
N VAL A 311 -6.58 13.62 -0.25
CA VAL A 311 -5.84 12.45 0.18
C VAL A 311 -4.36 12.70 -0.06
N GLY A 312 -3.56 12.53 0.99
CA GLY A 312 -2.10 12.49 0.93
C GLY A 312 -1.62 11.05 0.89
N MET A 313 -0.75 10.75 -0.06
CA MET A 313 -0.08 9.46 -0.19
C MET A 313 1.42 9.64 0.08
N SER A 314 2.01 8.79 0.92
CA SER A 314 3.46 8.83 1.15
C SER A 314 4.22 8.64 -0.17
N MET A 315 5.31 9.42 -0.33
CA MET A 315 6.21 9.34 -1.48
C MET A 315 6.69 7.92 -1.74
N LYS A 316 6.96 7.13 -0.67
CA LYS A 316 7.33 5.72 -0.76
C LYS A 316 6.29 4.87 -1.51
N VAL A 317 5.01 5.09 -1.25
CA VAL A 317 3.91 4.35 -1.92
C VAL A 317 3.73 4.85 -3.35
N PHE A 318 3.78 6.17 -3.54
CA PHE A 318 3.65 6.81 -4.85
C PHE A 318 4.75 6.37 -5.83
N GLU A 319 6.02 6.42 -5.40
CA GLU A 319 7.17 5.94 -6.18
C GLU A 319 7.06 4.46 -6.53
N ARG A 320 6.58 3.64 -5.57
CA ARG A 320 6.33 2.21 -5.83
C ARG A 320 5.27 2.00 -6.91
N MET A 321 4.19 2.78 -6.89
CA MET A 321 3.15 2.68 -7.92
C MET A 321 3.71 3.08 -9.31
N LYS A 322 4.46 4.18 -9.40
CA LYS A 322 5.10 4.61 -10.64
C LYS A 322 6.11 3.59 -11.16
N TRP A 323 6.96 3.07 -10.29
CA TRP A 323 7.92 2.03 -10.66
C TRP A 323 7.24 0.79 -11.27
N GLU A 324 6.08 0.36 -10.73
CA GLU A 324 5.32 -0.75 -11.31
C GLU A 324 4.84 -0.45 -12.72
N GLN A 325 4.54 0.80 -13.05
CA GLN A 325 4.07 1.20 -14.39
C GLN A 325 5.24 1.35 -15.36
N GLU A 326 6.31 1.97 -14.94
CA GLU A 326 7.51 2.22 -15.75
C GLU A 326 8.17 0.91 -16.20
N ARG A 327 8.22 -0.10 -15.34
CA ARG A 327 8.81 -1.41 -15.67
C ARG A 327 8.07 -2.18 -16.79
N VAL A 328 6.84 -1.80 -17.12
CA VAL A 328 6.07 -2.38 -18.24
C VAL A 328 5.90 -1.42 -19.41
N GLY A 329 6.73 -0.37 -19.44
CA GLY A 329 6.84 0.53 -20.58
C GLY A 329 5.95 1.76 -20.52
N TRP A 330 5.28 2.03 -19.40
CA TRP A 330 4.62 3.32 -19.23
C TRP A 330 5.70 4.41 -19.09
N ILE A 331 5.53 5.49 -19.83
CA ILE A 331 6.50 6.59 -19.86
C ILE A 331 5.87 7.82 -19.22
N GLY A 332 6.41 8.22 -18.07
CA GLY A 332 6.12 9.49 -17.43
C GLY A 332 6.60 10.69 -18.27
N GLY A 333 6.69 11.85 -17.66
CA GLY A 333 7.20 13.10 -18.25
C GLY A 333 6.23 14.24 -18.04
N ASP A 334 6.65 15.45 -18.45
CA ASP A 334 5.91 16.70 -18.21
C ASP A 334 4.62 16.81 -19.04
N GLU A 335 4.55 16.11 -20.17
CA GLU A 335 3.36 16.08 -21.03
C GLU A 335 2.26 15.22 -20.38
N ARG A 336 1.18 15.86 -19.95
CA ARG A 336 0.02 15.20 -19.35
C ARG A 336 -0.84 14.43 -20.36
N GLN A 337 -0.78 14.82 -21.65
CA GLN A 337 -1.55 14.22 -22.73
C GLN A 337 -0.64 13.77 -23.87
N VAL A 338 -1.03 12.69 -24.52
CA VAL A 338 -0.39 12.17 -25.73
C VAL A 338 -1.44 12.14 -26.83
N ARG A 339 -1.08 12.66 -28.01
CA ARG A 339 -1.89 12.48 -29.21
C ARG A 339 -1.61 11.11 -29.80
N VAL A 340 -2.66 10.34 -29.99
CA VAL A 340 -2.62 9.02 -30.62
C VAL A 340 -3.11 9.21 -32.05
N GLU A 341 -2.21 9.07 -33.04
CA GLU A 341 -2.51 9.12 -34.47
C GLU A 341 -2.20 7.76 -35.09
N ARG A 342 -3.22 7.11 -35.66
CA ARG A 342 -3.08 5.78 -36.29
C ARG A 342 -4.06 5.66 -37.45
N GLU A 343 -3.62 5.05 -38.55
CA GLU A 343 -4.48 4.60 -39.63
C GLU A 343 -4.75 3.09 -39.46
N GLU A 344 -6.02 2.71 -39.39
CA GLU A 344 -6.46 1.33 -39.21
C GLU A 344 -7.24 0.88 -40.43
N GLU A 345 -6.77 -0.18 -41.10
CA GLU A 345 -7.41 -0.73 -42.29
C GLU A 345 -8.39 -1.85 -41.95
N PHE A 346 -9.58 -1.78 -42.52
CA PHE A 346 -10.57 -2.85 -42.43
C PHE A 346 -10.23 -3.99 -43.40
N ARG A 347 -9.85 -5.13 -42.84
CA ARG A 347 -9.49 -6.35 -43.61
C ARG A 347 -10.64 -7.37 -43.60
N GLY A 348 -11.88 -6.92 -43.86
CA GLY A 348 -13.04 -7.82 -43.94
C GLY A 348 -12.97 -8.75 -45.13
N THR A 349 -13.24 -10.04 -44.94
CA THR A 349 -13.36 -11.05 -45.99
C THR A 349 -14.82 -11.07 -46.49
N GLY A 350 -15.03 -11.04 -47.82
CA GLY A 350 -16.34 -11.33 -48.41
C GLY A 350 -17.20 -10.16 -48.79
N GLY A 351 -16.71 -8.93 -48.88
CA GLY A 351 -17.46 -7.78 -49.41
C GLY A 351 -18.43 -7.13 -48.42
N VAL A 352 -18.47 -7.57 -47.17
CA VAL A 352 -19.27 -6.99 -46.09
C VAL A 352 -18.49 -5.79 -45.53
N GLY A 353 -19.14 -4.61 -45.45
CA GLY A 353 -18.61 -3.43 -44.80
C GLY A 353 -18.66 -3.56 -43.29
N TRP A 354 -18.01 -2.62 -42.59
CA TRP A 354 -18.13 -2.48 -41.14
C TRP A 354 -19.20 -1.41 -40.81
N ASN A 355 -19.83 -1.55 -39.64
CA ASN A 355 -20.81 -0.59 -39.13
C ASN A 355 -20.21 0.32 -38.06
N ARG A 356 -19.36 -0.20 -37.21
CA ARG A 356 -18.74 0.54 -36.11
C ARG A 356 -17.28 0.15 -35.93
N PHE A 357 -16.48 1.12 -35.54
CA PHE A 357 -15.06 0.97 -35.22
C PHE A 357 -14.79 1.56 -33.84
N GLY A 358 -13.99 0.88 -33.04
CA GLY A 358 -13.53 1.38 -31.74
C GLY A 358 -12.04 1.13 -31.53
N SER A 359 -11.34 2.13 -31.00
CA SER A 359 -9.95 2.01 -30.57
C SER A 359 -9.85 2.18 -29.05
N TYR A 360 -9.08 1.32 -28.41
CA TYR A 360 -8.99 1.16 -26.96
C TYR A 360 -7.55 1.18 -26.49
N VAL A 361 -7.29 1.87 -25.37
CA VAL A 361 -6.00 1.88 -24.68
C VAL A 361 -6.06 0.97 -23.45
N LEU A 362 -4.94 0.30 -23.13
CA LEU A 362 -4.81 -0.41 -21.86
C LEU A 362 -4.69 0.60 -20.72
N VAL A 363 -5.53 0.45 -19.70
CA VAL A 363 -5.49 1.23 -18.47
C VAL A 363 -5.16 0.31 -17.30
N GLU A 364 -4.18 0.69 -16.51
CA GLU A 364 -3.91 0.09 -15.21
C GLU A 364 -4.25 1.09 -14.10
N THR A 365 -5.06 0.66 -13.16
CA THR A 365 -5.57 1.50 -12.07
C THR A 365 -5.10 0.97 -10.73
N PHE A 366 -4.40 1.79 -9.96
CA PHE A 366 -4.25 1.53 -8.53
C PHE A 366 -5.48 2.03 -7.79
N VAL A 367 -6.14 1.13 -7.07
CA VAL A 367 -7.33 1.43 -6.27
C VAL A 367 -6.99 1.29 -4.80
N LEU A 368 -7.03 2.41 -4.07
CA LEU A 368 -6.81 2.48 -2.63
C LEU A 368 -8.16 2.46 -1.89
N LYS A 369 -8.38 1.41 -1.10
CA LYS A 369 -9.62 1.20 -0.35
C LYS A 369 -9.38 1.24 1.15
N ARG A 370 -10.24 1.98 1.87
CA ARG A 370 -10.28 1.91 3.33
C ARG A 370 -10.84 0.54 3.72
N MET A 371 -10.16 -0.16 4.60
CA MET A 371 -10.69 -1.38 5.18
C MET A 371 -11.73 -1.02 6.26
N SER A 372 -12.97 -1.42 6.06
CA SER A 372 -14.09 -1.11 6.95
C SER A 372 -14.50 -2.32 7.77
N THR A 373 -14.91 -2.07 9.01
CA THR A 373 -15.53 -3.06 9.90
C THR A 373 -16.95 -3.45 9.49
N THR A 374 -17.60 -2.62 8.67
CA THR A 374 -19.01 -2.76 8.28
C THR A 374 -19.22 -3.37 6.88
N GLY A 375 -18.15 -3.86 6.25
CA GLY A 375 -18.22 -4.59 4.97
C GLY A 375 -18.22 -3.74 3.71
N SER A 376 -18.49 -2.44 3.78
CA SER A 376 -18.40 -1.52 2.63
C SER A 376 -17.04 -0.84 2.62
N ALA A 377 -16.09 -1.40 1.87
CA ALA A 377 -14.77 -0.79 1.68
C ALA A 377 -14.90 0.44 0.75
N ALA A 378 -14.84 1.65 1.32
CA ALA A 378 -14.87 2.87 0.52
C ALA A 378 -13.56 3.04 -0.26
N VAL A 379 -13.67 3.26 -1.58
CA VAL A 379 -12.56 3.71 -2.42
C VAL A 379 -12.27 5.17 -2.04
N ILE A 380 -11.05 5.43 -1.57
CA ILE A 380 -10.64 6.79 -1.20
C ILE A 380 -9.84 7.46 -2.32
N LEU A 381 -9.09 6.66 -3.09
CA LEU A 381 -8.31 7.14 -4.23
C LEU A 381 -8.26 6.05 -5.29
N SER A 382 -8.35 6.44 -6.57
CA SER A 382 -7.93 5.62 -7.70
C SER A 382 -6.99 6.41 -8.60
N TYR A 383 -5.98 5.73 -9.14
CA TYR A 383 -4.95 6.33 -9.98
C TYR A 383 -4.80 5.52 -11.25
N ASP A 384 -5.26 6.09 -12.36
CA ASP A 384 -5.21 5.50 -13.69
C ASP A 384 -3.90 5.83 -14.39
N PHE A 385 -3.26 4.81 -14.96
CA PHE A 385 -2.11 4.90 -15.85
C PHE A 385 -2.52 4.36 -17.22
N LYS A 386 -2.53 5.21 -18.23
CA LYS A 386 -2.90 4.83 -19.59
C LYS A 386 -1.66 4.50 -20.43
N HIS A 387 -1.58 3.26 -20.88
CA HIS A 387 -0.45 2.73 -21.65
C HIS A 387 -0.63 3.04 -23.13
N THR A 388 -0.31 4.26 -23.55
CA THR A 388 -0.50 4.73 -24.93
C THR A 388 0.29 3.96 -25.99
N HIS A 389 1.25 3.14 -25.57
CA HIS A 389 1.97 2.19 -26.43
C HIS A 389 1.20 0.86 -26.62
N GLN A 390 0.14 0.61 -25.84
CA GLN A 390 -0.71 -0.58 -25.90
C GLN A 390 -2.14 -0.19 -26.31
N ILE A 391 -2.35 -0.18 -27.62
CA ILE A 391 -3.63 0.18 -28.24
C ILE A 391 -4.12 -1.00 -29.05
N ARG A 392 -5.41 -1.33 -28.93
CA ARG A 392 -6.10 -2.32 -29.72
C ARG A 392 -7.33 -1.71 -30.37
N SER A 393 -7.60 -2.13 -31.61
CA SER A 393 -8.78 -1.68 -32.35
C SER A 393 -9.63 -2.87 -32.76
N LYS A 394 -10.93 -2.67 -32.90
CA LYS A 394 -11.87 -3.67 -33.43
C LYS A 394 -12.97 -3.04 -34.26
N TRP A 395 -13.61 -3.89 -35.05
CA TRP A 395 -14.62 -3.56 -36.02
C TRP A 395 -15.86 -4.43 -35.76
N GLU A 396 -17.06 -3.85 -35.88
CA GLU A 396 -18.35 -4.53 -35.84
C GLU A 396 -19.19 -4.16 -37.08
#